data_a0b2641a43002e073a49c77e0dfbe3ea
#
_entry.id   a0b2641a43002e073a49c77e0dfbe3ea
#
_cell.length_a   1.000
_cell.length_b   1.000
_cell.length_c   1.000
_cell.angle_alpha   90.00
_cell.angle_beta   90.00
_cell.angle_gamma   90.00
#
_symmetry.space_group_name_H-M   'P 1'
#
loop_
_entity.id
_entity.type
_entity.pdbx_description
1 polymer ?
#
loop_
_entity_poly.entity_id
_entity_poly.type
_entity_poly.pdbx_seq_one_letter_code
_entity_poly.pdbx_strand_id
1 'polypeptide(L)' 'MPLIQVKVIEGVFSNEQKQQIVRKLTDAMVSIEGENMRPVTWVVVEDVKSGEWGIGGNPMTTADVKNLAAGKKAA' A
#
# COMPACT_ATOMS: atom_id res chain seq x y z
N MET A 1 14.18 -13.69 -7.43
CA MET A 1 12.75 -13.36 -7.59
C MET A 1 12.30 -12.57 -6.38
N PRO A 2 12.15 -11.24 -6.48
CA PRO A 2 11.68 -10.46 -5.34
C PRO A 2 10.15 -10.52 -5.20
N LEU A 3 9.69 -10.47 -3.95
CA LEU A 3 8.29 -10.28 -3.61
C LEU A 3 8.18 -9.04 -2.72
N ILE A 4 7.37 -8.07 -3.15
CA ILE A 4 7.07 -6.88 -2.37
C ILE A 4 5.63 -7.01 -1.87
N GLN A 5 5.45 -6.99 -0.58
CA GLN A 5 4.12 -7.02 0.04
C GLN A 5 3.76 -5.64 0.54
N VAL A 6 2.61 -5.15 0.11
CA VAL A 6 2.09 -3.85 0.51
C VAL A 6 0.77 -4.08 1.22
N LYS A 7 0.69 -3.66 2.46
CA LYS A 7 -0.57 -3.69 3.21
C LYS A 7 -1.10 -2.28 3.32
N VAL A 8 -2.36 -2.09 2.98
CA VAL A 8 -3.04 -0.80 3.05
C VAL A 8 -4.36 -1.00 3.79
N ILE A 9 -4.83 0.04 4.45
CA ILE A 9 -6.15 -0.06 5.07
C ILE A 9 -7.23 0.01 3.98
N GLU A 10 -8.27 -0.80 4.10
CA GLU A 10 -9.34 -0.85 3.10
C GLU A 10 -10.03 0.51 2.92
N GLY A 11 -10.49 0.78 1.72
CA GLY A 11 -11.31 1.96 1.42
C GLY A 11 -10.55 3.27 1.27
N VAL A 12 -9.22 3.30 1.45
CA VAL A 12 -8.42 4.52 1.29
C VAL A 12 -7.99 4.73 -0.16
N PHE A 13 -7.55 3.66 -0.80
CA PHE A 13 -7.09 3.73 -2.19
C PHE A 13 -8.11 3.13 -3.15
N SER A 14 -8.29 3.79 -4.30
CA SER A 14 -9.08 3.23 -5.40
C SER A 14 -8.35 2.06 -6.05
N ASN A 15 -9.06 1.27 -6.85
CA ASN A 15 -8.43 0.20 -7.62
C ASN A 15 -7.35 0.74 -8.55
N GLU A 16 -7.58 1.89 -9.17
CA GLU A 16 -6.58 2.54 -10.04
C GLU A 16 -5.33 2.93 -9.27
N GLN A 17 -5.49 3.47 -8.05
CA GLN A 17 -4.35 3.80 -7.20
C GLN A 17 -3.57 2.56 -6.77
N LYS A 18 -4.26 1.46 -6.46
CA LYS A 18 -3.60 0.18 -6.14
C LYS A 18 -2.80 -0.33 -7.34
N GLN A 19 -3.33 -0.21 -8.56
CA GLN A 19 -2.60 -0.56 -9.77
C GLN A 19 -1.37 0.32 -9.96
N GLN A 20 -1.46 1.61 -9.64
CA GLN A 20 -0.30 2.51 -9.67
C GLN A 20 0.77 2.09 -8.65
N ILE A 21 0.36 1.69 -7.45
CA ILE A 21 1.28 1.18 -6.43
C ILE A 21 2.04 -0.03 -6.98
N VAL A 22 1.33 -0.98 -7.58
CA VAL A 22 1.94 -2.17 -8.18
C VAL A 22 2.96 -1.77 -9.25
N ARG A 23 2.58 -0.90 -10.19
CA ARG A 23 3.48 -0.49 -11.27
C ARG A 23 4.70 0.27 -10.77
N LYS A 24 4.49 1.24 -9.89
CA LYS A 24 5.59 2.09 -9.39
C LYS A 24 6.58 1.31 -8.55
N LEU A 25 6.10 0.40 -7.70
CA LEU A 25 6.99 -0.43 -6.90
C LEU A 25 7.73 -1.45 -7.76
N THR A 26 7.08 -2.00 -8.78
CA THR A 26 7.73 -2.86 -9.75
C THR A 26 8.85 -2.09 -10.46
N ASP A 27 8.56 -0.89 -10.96
CA ASP A 27 9.56 -0.07 -11.65
C ASP A 27 10.74 0.27 -10.73
N ALA A 28 10.48 0.60 -9.49
CA ALA A 28 11.53 0.91 -8.53
C ALA A 28 12.45 -0.30 -8.29
N MET A 29 11.88 -1.49 -8.13
CA MET A 29 12.66 -2.71 -7.94
C MET A 29 13.46 -3.04 -9.21
N VAL A 30 12.84 -2.94 -10.37
CA VAL A 30 13.49 -3.21 -11.65
C VAL A 30 14.65 -2.25 -11.91
N SER A 31 14.55 -1.00 -11.46
CA SER A 31 15.65 -0.03 -11.59
C SER A 31 16.91 -0.47 -10.85
N ILE A 32 16.77 -1.34 -9.87
CA ILE A 32 17.88 -1.88 -9.07
C ILE A 32 18.34 -3.23 -9.63
N GLU A 33 17.41 -4.13 -9.94
CA GLU A 33 17.73 -5.52 -10.30
C GLU A 33 17.96 -5.72 -11.80
N GLY A 34 17.47 -4.80 -12.63
CA GLY A 34 17.59 -4.87 -14.08
C GLY A 34 16.29 -5.28 -14.76
N GLU A 35 16.12 -4.84 -16.00
CA GLU A 35 14.88 -5.00 -16.78
C GLU A 35 14.54 -6.47 -17.04
N ASN A 36 15.55 -7.34 -17.14
CA ASN A 36 15.33 -8.77 -17.37
C ASN A 36 14.55 -9.44 -16.23
N MET A 37 14.55 -8.83 -15.04
CA MET A 37 13.87 -9.37 -13.88
C MET A 37 12.41 -8.94 -13.77
N ARG A 38 11.95 -8.03 -14.62
CA ARG A 38 10.56 -7.54 -14.58
C ARG A 38 9.52 -8.66 -14.59
N PRO A 39 9.62 -9.69 -15.47
CA PRO A 39 8.60 -10.74 -15.51
C PRO A 39 8.50 -11.60 -14.26
N VAL A 40 9.49 -11.56 -13.38
CA VAL A 40 9.53 -12.35 -12.15
C VAL A 40 9.56 -11.48 -10.89
N THR A 41 9.27 -10.19 -11.03
CA THR A 41 9.13 -9.25 -9.92
C THR A 41 7.68 -9.21 -9.49
N TRP A 42 7.42 -9.55 -8.23
CA TRP A 42 6.07 -9.65 -7.70
C TRP A 42 5.79 -8.50 -6.74
N VAL A 43 4.61 -7.90 -6.90
CA VAL A 43 4.08 -6.93 -5.96
C VAL A 43 2.65 -7.34 -5.63
N VAL A 44 2.36 -7.50 -4.36
CA VAL A 44 1.04 -7.88 -3.86
C VAL A 44 0.52 -6.77 -2.97
N VAL A 45 -0.68 -6.29 -3.24
CA VAL A 45 -1.35 -5.29 -2.40
C VAL A 45 -2.50 -5.98 -1.68
N GLU A 46 -2.50 -5.88 -0.36
CA GLU A 46 -3.52 -6.50 0.49
C GLU A 46 -4.24 -5.44 1.30
N ASP A 47 -5.58 -5.52 1.33
CA ASP A 47 -6.39 -4.66 2.18
C ASP A 47 -6.43 -5.22 3.60
N VAL A 48 -6.19 -4.33 4.58
CA VAL A 48 -6.43 -4.61 5.99
C VAL A 48 -7.78 -3.99 6.35
N LYS A 49 -8.62 -4.76 7.00
CA LYS A 49 -9.96 -4.31 7.39
C LYS A 49 -9.89 -3.12 8.33
N SER A 50 -10.80 -2.14 8.11
CA SER A 50 -10.94 -0.97 8.98
C SER A 50 -11.08 -1.40 10.44
N GLY A 51 -10.31 -0.78 11.32
CA GLY A 51 -10.28 -1.12 12.74
C GLY A 51 -9.33 -2.26 13.11
N GLU A 52 -8.68 -2.90 12.12
CA GLU A 52 -7.71 -3.97 12.37
C GLU A 52 -6.26 -3.52 12.16
N TRP A 53 -6.06 -2.23 11.96
CA TRP A 53 -4.73 -1.64 11.85
C TRP A 53 -4.39 -0.95 13.16
N GLY A 54 -3.45 -1.49 13.91
CA GLY A 54 -3.10 -0.96 15.23
C GLY A 54 -1.84 -0.11 15.20
N ILE A 55 -1.92 1.07 15.81
CA ILE A 55 -0.76 1.92 16.03
C ILE A 55 -0.68 2.21 17.53
N GLY A 56 0.37 1.74 18.18
CA GLY A 56 0.51 1.90 19.63
C GLY A 56 -0.64 1.29 20.43
N GLY A 57 -1.24 0.24 19.91
CA GLY A 57 -2.41 -0.40 20.50
C GLY A 57 -3.75 0.24 20.15
N ASN A 58 -3.74 1.33 19.37
CA ASN A 58 -4.95 2.03 18.96
C ASN A 58 -5.42 1.53 17.59
N PRO A 59 -6.62 0.95 17.47
CA PRO A 59 -7.15 0.55 16.17
C PRO A 59 -7.44 1.77 15.32
N MET A 60 -6.88 1.78 14.11
CA MET A 60 -7.14 2.82 13.13
C MET A 60 -8.27 2.38 12.20
N THR A 61 -9.15 3.30 11.88
CA THR A 61 -10.23 3.08 10.92
C THR A 61 -9.89 3.72 9.57
N THR A 62 -10.64 3.32 8.55
CA THR A 62 -10.54 3.96 7.22
C THR A 62 -10.80 5.46 7.34
N ALA A 63 -11.78 5.87 8.15
CA ALA A 63 -12.09 7.28 8.37
C ALA A 63 -10.91 8.04 8.98
N ASP A 64 -10.21 7.43 9.95
CA ASP A 64 -9.03 8.05 10.56
C ASP A 64 -7.95 8.32 9.51
N VAL A 65 -7.68 7.35 8.65
CA VAL A 65 -6.64 7.48 7.62
C VAL A 65 -7.03 8.52 6.57
N LYS A 66 -8.30 8.53 6.15
CA LYS A 66 -8.80 9.55 5.22
C LYS A 66 -8.69 10.95 5.80
N ASN A 67 -8.95 11.12 7.09
CA ASN A 67 -8.80 12.40 7.77
C ASN A 67 -7.35 12.85 7.78
N LEU A 68 -6.41 11.95 8.04
CA LEU A 68 -4.99 12.25 7.97
C LEU A 68 -4.57 12.66 6.57
N ALA A 69 -5.00 11.94 5.55
CA ALA A 69 -4.69 12.25 4.15
C ALA A 69 -5.26 13.60 3.73
N ALA A 70 -6.38 14.02 4.29
CA ALA A 70 -7.00 15.32 4.04
C ALA A 70 -6.35 16.45 4.86
N GLY A 71 -5.33 16.16 5.66
CA GLY A 71 -4.65 17.14 6.49
C GLY A 71 -5.36 17.46 7.80
N LYS A 72 -6.37 16.68 8.18
CA LYS A 72 -7.07 16.83 9.47
C LYS A 72 -6.30 16.10 10.55
N LYS A 73 -6.16 16.74 11.71
CA LYS A 73 -5.55 16.07 12.86
C LYS A 73 -6.45 14.95 13.34
N ALA A 74 -5.88 13.77 13.55
CA ALA A 74 -6.55 12.71 14.28
C ALA A 74 -6.78 13.21 15.70
N ALA A 75 -8.02 13.14 16.15
CA ALA A 75 -8.36 13.53 17.51
C ALA A 75 -7.77 12.53 18.52
#